data_e2362f18e91b11a56273eec917c1d8cb
#
_entry.id   e2362f18e91b11a56273eec917c1d8cb
#
_cell.length_a   1.000
_cell.length_b   1.000
_cell.length_c   1.000
_cell.angle_alpha   90.00
_cell.angle_beta   90.00
_cell.angle_gamma   90.00
#
_symmetry.space_group_name_H-M   'P 1'
#
loop_
_entity.id
_entity.type
_entity.pdbx_description
1 polymer ?
#
loop_
_entity_poly.entity_id
_entity_poly.type
_entity_poly.pdbx_seq_one_letter_code
_entity_poly.pdbx_strand_id
1 'polypeptide(L)'
;MLTQTPARSNPSSAVRYDVYRLARLYTLPEVLSAPWWLMARLWIGWVFFVSGLTKIADFDTTILLFADEYQVPVLPPEFAAFSATAFELICPVLLWLGLGTRLAAIPLLVMTAVIQFTYLAHDQHLFWAIILTGLIIHGGGKWSADHLIGQRLKV
;
A
#
# COMPACT_ATOMS: atom_id res chain seq x y z
N MET A 1 8.71 -68.42 25.48
CA MET A 1 9.09 -67.07 25.88
C MET A 1 9.34 -66.26 24.56
N LEU A 2 8.32 -65.61 24.02
CA LEU A 2 8.42 -64.91 22.76
C LEU A 2 8.79 -63.46 23.06
N THR A 3 10.01 -63.07 22.72
CA THR A 3 10.53 -61.71 22.82
C THR A 3 9.89 -60.84 21.69
N GLN A 4 8.95 -59.95 22.04
CA GLN A 4 8.44 -58.94 21.11
C GLN A 4 9.51 -57.90 20.82
N THR A 5 9.97 -57.84 19.59
CA THR A 5 10.85 -56.79 19.09
C THR A 5 10.03 -55.46 19.00
N PRO A 6 10.47 -54.36 19.63
CA PRO A 6 9.74 -53.09 19.52
C PRO A 6 9.76 -52.61 18.07
N ALA A 7 8.58 -52.20 17.59
CA ALA A 7 8.40 -51.66 16.25
C ALA A 7 9.30 -50.44 16.05
N ARG A 8 10.25 -50.54 15.12
CA ARG A 8 11.11 -49.42 14.70
C ARG A 8 10.24 -48.32 14.15
N SER A 9 10.09 -47.21 14.87
CA SER A 9 9.48 -46.01 14.37
C SER A 9 10.25 -45.52 13.13
N ASN A 10 9.55 -45.45 12.00
CA ASN A 10 10.14 -45.02 10.73
C ASN A 10 10.55 -43.53 10.81
N PRO A 11 11.86 -43.20 10.84
CA PRO A 11 12.32 -41.80 10.99
C PRO A 11 11.88 -40.90 9.85
N SER A 12 11.48 -41.47 8.70
CA SER A 12 10.97 -40.70 7.56
C SER A 12 9.60 -40.04 7.81
N SER A 13 8.81 -40.59 8.75
CA SER A 13 7.49 -40.00 9.08
C SER A 13 7.63 -38.72 9.92
N ALA A 14 8.51 -38.73 10.93
CA ALA A 14 8.74 -37.55 11.78
C ALA A 14 9.29 -36.36 10.98
N VAL A 15 10.28 -36.61 10.12
CA VAL A 15 10.84 -35.56 9.22
C VAL A 15 9.78 -35.00 8.26
N ARG A 16 8.87 -35.83 7.74
CA ARG A 16 7.76 -35.38 6.92
C ARG A 16 6.80 -34.44 7.66
N TYR A 17 6.42 -34.76 8.88
CA TYR A 17 5.53 -33.91 9.70
C TYR A 17 6.15 -32.54 9.99
N ASP A 18 7.44 -32.49 10.24
CA ASP A 18 8.15 -31.24 10.49
C ASP A 18 8.25 -30.37 9.21
N VAL A 19 8.49 -30.98 8.06
CA VAL A 19 8.50 -30.27 6.77
C VAL A 19 7.11 -29.72 6.41
N TYR A 20 6.03 -30.47 6.65
CA TYR A 20 4.67 -29.98 6.44
C TYR A 20 4.27 -28.85 7.42
N ARG A 21 4.71 -28.92 8.67
CA ARG A 21 4.51 -27.84 9.65
C ARG A 21 5.25 -26.57 9.24
N LEU A 22 6.50 -26.68 8.83
CA LEU A 22 7.28 -25.56 8.32
C LEU A 22 6.66 -24.99 7.05
N ALA A 23 6.27 -25.81 6.07
CA ALA A 23 5.60 -25.38 4.87
C ALA A 23 4.31 -24.58 5.18
N ARG A 24 3.55 -24.99 6.20
CA ARG A 24 2.35 -24.28 6.64
C ARG A 24 2.65 -22.90 7.24
N LEU A 25 3.79 -22.72 7.89
CA LEU A 25 4.24 -21.41 8.38
C LEU A 25 4.57 -20.44 7.22
N TYR A 26 5.06 -20.97 6.09
CA TYR A 26 5.34 -20.17 4.89
C TYR A 26 4.08 -19.85 4.06
N THR A 27 2.98 -20.59 4.19
CA THR A 27 1.72 -20.29 3.49
C THR A 27 0.83 -19.29 4.24
N LEU A 28 0.97 -19.15 5.55
CA LEU A 28 0.23 -18.17 6.36
C LEU A 28 0.43 -16.72 5.89
N PRO A 29 1.67 -16.26 5.58
CA PRO A 29 1.89 -14.91 5.07
C PRO A 29 1.17 -14.63 3.75
N GLU A 30 1.03 -15.63 2.88
CA GLU A 30 0.32 -15.47 1.61
C GLU A 30 -1.18 -15.27 1.78
N VAL A 31 -1.80 -15.95 2.73
CA VAL A 31 -3.23 -15.81 3.04
C VAL A 31 -3.51 -14.47 3.70
N LEU A 32 -2.64 -14.04 4.61
CA LEU A 32 -2.78 -12.78 5.35
C LEU A 32 -2.38 -11.56 4.51
N SER A 33 -1.60 -11.72 3.46
CA SER A 33 -1.15 -10.61 2.61
C SER A 33 -2.29 -9.92 1.88
N ALA A 34 -3.32 -10.66 1.43
CA ALA A 34 -4.43 -10.09 0.67
C ALA A 34 -5.27 -9.10 1.49
N PRO A 35 -5.77 -9.44 2.71
CA PRO A 35 -6.48 -8.48 3.56
C PRO A 35 -5.57 -7.35 4.03
N TRP A 36 -4.28 -7.59 4.28
CA TRP A 36 -3.33 -6.55 4.66
C TRP A 36 -3.20 -5.47 3.58
N TRP A 37 -2.96 -5.85 2.32
CA TRP A 37 -2.84 -4.90 1.22
C TRP A 37 -4.15 -4.19 0.90
N LEU A 38 -5.30 -4.85 1.08
CA LEU A 38 -6.61 -4.19 0.99
C LEU A 38 -6.75 -3.12 2.07
N MET A 39 -6.46 -3.45 3.33
CA MET A 39 -6.54 -2.51 4.45
C MET A 39 -5.59 -1.32 4.26
N ALA A 40 -4.36 -1.58 3.82
CA ALA A 40 -3.38 -0.54 3.51
C ALA A 40 -3.90 0.45 2.45
N ARG A 41 -4.48 -0.05 1.35
CA ARG A 41 -5.08 0.77 0.29
C ARG A 41 -6.27 1.59 0.79
N LEU A 42 -7.18 0.96 1.55
CA LEU A 42 -8.35 1.64 2.08
C LEU A 42 -7.96 2.75 3.04
N TRP A 43 -7.04 2.46 3.95
CA TRP A 43 -6.62 3.42 4.98
C TRP A 43 -5.84 4.59 4.38
N ILE A 44 -4.79 4.33 3.58
CA ILE A 44 -4.00 5.41 2.99
C ILE A 44 -4.82 6.25 2.00
N GLY A 45 -5.69 5.58 1.22
CA GLY A 45 -6.63 6.27 0.33
C GLY A 45 -7.57 7.19 1.10
N TRP A 46 -8.09 6.77 2.25
CA TRP A 46 -8.95 7.62 3.09
C TRP A 46 -8.21 8.87 3.57
N VAL A 47 -6.97 8.72 4.04
CA VAL A 47 -6.15 9.85 4.51
C VAL A 47 -6.02 10.93 3.43
N PHE A 48 -5.62 10.54 2.22
CA PHE A 48 -5.44 11.49 1.12
C PHE A 48 -6.77 12.01 0.57
N PHE A 49 -7.80 11.21 0.51
CA PHE A 49 -9.11 11.63 0.02
C PHE A 49 -9.72 12.73 0.90
N VAL A 50 -9.66 12.57 2.23
CA VAL A 50 -10.12 13.60 3.16
C VAL A 50 -9.29 14.88 3.01
N SER A 51 -7.97 14.78 2.82
CA SER A 51 -7.10 15.92 2.54
C SER A 51 -7.51 16.66 1.25
N GLY A 52 -7.82 15.91 0.19
CA GLY A 52 -8.32 16.49 -1.06
C GLY A 52 -9.67 17.18 -0.91
N LEU A 53 -10.59 16.63 -0.11
CA LEU A 53 -11.88 17.25 0.17
C LEU A 53 -11.73 18.58 0.94
N THR A 54 -10.82 18.66 1.91
CA THR A 54 -10.56 19.93 2.62
C THR A 54 -10.00 21.00 1.70
N LYS A 55 -9.13 20.62 0.74
CA LYS A 55 -8.58 21.55 -0.25
C LYS A 55 -9.64 22.10 -1.22
N ILE A 56 -10.59 21.25 -1.64
CA ILE A 56 -11.71 21.71 -2.51
C ILE A 56 -12.67 22.63 -1.75
N ALA A 57 -12.90 22.38 -0.46
CA ALA A 57 -13.85 23.17 0.33
C ALA A 57 -13.45 24.64 0.43
N ASP A 58 -12.15 24.95 0.44
CA ASP A 58 -11.60 26.30 0.39
C ASP A 58 -10.35 26.31 -0.48
N PHE A 59 -10.58 26.45 -1.78
CA PHE A 59 -9.50 26.36 -2.76
C PHE A 59 -8.62 27.60 -2.79
N ASP A 60 -9.17 28.78 -2.49
CA ASP A 60 -8.39 30.02 -2.43
C ASP A 60 -7.37 29.97 -1.28
N THR A 61 -7.79 29.54 -0.09
CA THR A 61 -6.85 29.27 1.03
C THR A 61 -5.84 28.19 0.66
N THR A 62 -6.24 27.17 -0.09
CA THR A 62 -5.32 26.13 -0.56
C THR A 62 -4.22 26.72 -1.44
N ILE A 63 -4.54 27.61 -2.38
CA ILE A 63 -3.52 28.28 -3.22
C ILE A 63 -2.55 29.10 -2.35
N LEU A 64 -3.05 29.83 -1.35
CA LEU A 64 -2.20 30.59 -0.43
C LEU A 64 -1.24 29.68 0.36
N LEU A 65 -1.72 28.53 0.84
CA LEU A 65 -0.88 27.55 1.51
C LEU A 65 0.26 27.04 0.60
N PHE A 66 -0.02 26.83 -0.68
CA PHE A 66 1.00 26.39 -1.64
C PHE A 66 2.00 27.52 -1.98
N ALA A 67 1.55 28.79 -1.95
CA ALA A 67 2.41 29.94 -2.20
C ALA A 67 3.35 30.23 -1.00
N ASP A 68 2.79 30.23 0.22
CA ASP A 68 3.47 30.75 1.40
C ASP A 68 4.15 29.67 2.24
N GLU A 69 3.51 28.48 2.34
CA GLU A 69 3.98 27.44 3.26
C GLU A 69 4.66 26.27 2.56
N TYR A 70 4.02 25.67 1.55
CA TYR A 70 4.58 24.48 0.90
C TYR A 70 5.72 24.81 -0.06
N GLN A 71 5.68 25.99 -0.70
CA GLN A 71 6.72 26.51 -1.58
C GLN A 71 7.28 25.43 -2.53
N VAL A 72 6.35 24.72 -3.22
CA VAL A 72 6.72 23.62 -4.10
C VAL A 72 7.69 24.10 -5.15
N PRO A 73 8.90 23.54 -5.21
CA PRO A 73 9.92 24.02 -6.16
C PRO A 73 9.46 23.78 -7.60
N VAL A 74 9.77 24.76 -8.47
CA VAL A 74 9.56 24.69 -9.94
C VAL A 74 8.12 24.87 -10.41
N LEU A 75 7.09 24.70 -9.58
CA LEU A 75 5.68 24.81 -10.00
C LEU A 75 5.03 26.11 -9.50
N PRO A 76 4.23 26.80 -10.34
CA PRO A 76 3.37 27.87 -9.87
C PRO A 76 2.40 27.38 -8.79
N PRO A 77 2.13 28.16 -7.71
CA PRO A 77 1.29 27.73 -6.59
C PRO A 77 -0.11 27.24 -7.01
N GLU A 78 -0.76 27.93 -7.94
CA GLU A 78 -2.09 27.55 -8.43
C GLU A 78 -2.07 26.19 -9.11
N PHE A 79 -1.04 25.93 -9.95
CA PHE A 79 -0.90 24.66 -10.65
C PHE A 79 -0.54 23.53 -9.68
N ALA A 80 0.34 23.80 -8.70
CA ALA A 80 0.70 22.86 -7.66
C ALA A 80 -0.52 22.51 -6.79
N ALA A 81 -1.32 23.50 -6.36
CA ALA A 81 -2.55 23.30 -5.59
C ALA A 81 -3.58 22.48 -6.36
N PHE A 82 -3.81 22.82 -7.64
CA PHE A 82 -4.75 22.10 -8.49
C PHE A 82 -4.33 20.64 -8.71
N SER A 83 -3.07 20.42 -9.10
CA SER A 83 -2.58 19.07 -9.38
C SER A 83 -2.56 18.19 -8.11
N ALA A 84 -2.13 18.73 -6.96
CA ALA A 84 -2.15 18.03 -5.70
C ALA A 84 -3.58 17.63 -5.31
N THR A 85 -4.52 18.56 -5.35
CA THR A 85 -5.94 18.29 -5.04
C THR A 85 -6.53 17.22 -5.98
N ALA A 86 -6.25 17.31 -7.28
CA ALA A 86 -6.70 16.32 -8.26
C ALA A 86 -6.14 14.92 -7.94
N PHE A 87 -4.85 14.80 -7.65
CA PHE A 87 -4.25 13.52 -7.27
C PHE A 87 -4.78 12.99 -5.94
N GLU A 88 -5.02 13.86 -4.96
CA GLU A 88 -5.59 13.47 -3.66
C GLU A 88 -7.05 12.99 -3.76
N LEU A 89 -7.77 13.31 -4.81
CA LEU A 89 -9.12 12.82 -5.03
C LEU A 89 -9.16 11.60 -5.96
N ILE A 90 -8.37 11.61 -7.03
CA ILE A 90 -8.40 10.54 -8.04
C ILE A 90 -7.63 9.31 -7.57
N CYS A 91 -6.39 9.48 -7.10
CA CYS A 91 -5.53 8.36 -6.73
C CYS A 91 -6.11 7.49 -5.61
N PRO A 92 -6.72 8.04 -4.54
CA PRO A 92 -7.40 7.23 -3.53
C PRO A 92 -8.50 6.34 -4.08
N VAL A 93 -9.32 6.83 -5.00
CA VAL A 93 -10.37 6.02 -5.65
C VAL A 93 -9.75 4.86 -6.42
N LEU A 94 -8.66 5.10 -7.15
CA LEU A 94 -7.91 4.05 -7.85
C LEU A 94 -7.32 3.03 -6.87
N LEU A 95 -6.78 3.49 -5.73
CA LEU A 95 -6.27 2.61 -4.67
C LEU A 95 -7.39 1.75 -4.07
N TRP A 96 -8.57 2.31 -3.80
CA TRP A 96 -9.71 1.55 -3.26
C TRP A 96 -10.17 0.46 -4.21
N LEU A 97 -10.26 0.77 -5.49
CA LEU A 97 -10.59 -0.21 -6.54
C LEU A 97 -9.44 -1.21 -6.78
N GLY A 98 -8.23 -0.83 -6.41
CA GLY A 98 -7.02 -1.59 -6.74
C GLY A 98 -6.72 -1.58 -8.23
N LEU A 99 -7.02 -0.47 -8.91
CA LEU A 99 -6.81 -0.27 -10.34
C LEU A 99 -5.61 0.64 -10.57
N GLY A 100 -4.61 0.15 -11.30
CA GLY A 100 -3.38 0.89 -11.51
C GLY A 100 -2.69 1.25 -10.19
N THR A 101 -2.77 0.39 -9.17
CA THR A 101 -2.34 0.66 -7.79
C THR A 101 -0.93 1.24 -7.71
N ARG A 102 0.00 0.68 -8.48
CA ARG A 102 1.40 1.13 -8.49
C ARG A 102 1.53 2.56 -8.99
N LEU A 103 0.83 2.90 -10.06
CA LEU A 103 0.85 4.24 -10.67
C LEU A 103 0.14 5.27 -9.78
N ALA A 104 -1.00 4.90 -9.18
CA ALA A 104 -1.74 5.77 -8.28
C ALA A 104 -0.99 6.10 -6.98
N ALA A 105 -0.15 5.18 -6.49
CA ALA A 105 0.65 5.41 -5.29
C ALA A 105 1.84 6.36 -5.51
N ILE A 106 2.35 6.52 -6.75
CA ILE A 106 3.52 7.37 -7.04
C ILE A 106 3.25 8.85 -6.72
N PRO A 107 2.21 9.52 -7.26
CA PRO A 107 1.98 10.93 -6.97
C PRO A 107 1.70 11.18 -5.48
N LEU A 108 1.02 10.26 -4.79
CA LEU A 108 0.79 10.37 -3.34
C LEU A 108 2.10 10.28 -2.55
N LEU A 109 3.03 9.41 -2.98
CA LEU A 109 4.36 9.32 -2.36
C LEU A 109 5.18 10.59 -2.61
N VAL A 110 5.15 11.13 -3.82
CA VAL A 110 5.83 12.39 -4.16
C VAL A 110 5.31 13.54 -3.29
N MET A 111 3.98 13.68 -3.15
CA MET A 111 3.38 14.69 -2.27
C MET A 111 3.77 14.50 -0.81
N THR A 112 3.77 13.27 -0.32
CA THR A 112 4.25 12.96 1.04
C THR A 112 5.70 13.40 1.24
N ALA A 113 6.56 13.15 0.27
CA ALA A 113 7.96 13.57 0.32
C ALA A 113 8.10 15.10 0.28
N VAL A 114 7.36 15.78 -0.61
CA VAL A 114 7.36 17.26 -0.67
C VAL A 114 7.00 17.83 0.69
N ILE A 115 5.87 17.45 1.28
CA ILE A 115 5.42 17.98 2.59
C ILE A 115 6.45 17.67 3.68
N GLN A 116 7.04 16.48 3.70
CA GLN A 116 8.04 16.09 4.69
C GLN A 116 9.29 16.97 4.65
N PHE A 117 9.73 17.38 3.46
CA PHE A 117 10.99 18.11 3.29
C PHE A 117 10.83 19.63 3.18
N THR A 118 9.65 20.11 2.76
CA THR A 118 9.44 21.56 2.53
C THR A 118 8.63 22.24 3.62
N TYR A 119 7.70 21.53 4.26
CA TYR A 119 6.76 22.16 5.18
C TYR A 119 6.92 21.66 6.63
N LEU A 120 6.64 20.39 6.90
CA LEU A 120 6.62 19.86 8.25
C LEU A 120 7.14 18.43 8.29
N ALA A 121 8.30 18.23 8.90
CA ALA A 121 8.81 16.90 9.20
C ALA A 121 7.96 16.25 10.30
N HIS A 122 7.17 15.23 9.95
CA HIS A 122 6.33 14.50 10.88
C HIS A 122 6.44 12.99 10.68
N ASP A 123 6.45 12.23 11.79
CA ASP A 123 6.59 10.76 11.73
C ASP A 123 5.48 10.07 10.93
N GLN A 124 4.28 10.64 10.88
CA GLN A 124 3.19 10.14 10.06
C GLN A 124 3.53 10.09 8.58
N HIS A 125 4.27 11.06 8.05
CA HIS A 125 4.64 11.08 6.64
C HIS A 125 5.59 9.93 6.30
N LEU A 126 6.51 9.57 7.20
CA LEU A 126 7.37 8.41 7.04
C LEU A 126 6.55 7.12 6.99
N PHE A 127 5.55 7.00 7.85
CA PHE A 127 4.64 5.86 7.87
C PHE A 127 3.82 5.76 6.56
N TRP A 128 3.30 6.87 6.06
CA TRP A 128 2.61 6.91 4.76
C TRP A 128 3.56 6.54 3.62
N ALA A 129 4.79 7.05 3.64
CA ALA A 129 5.79 6.73 2.63
C ALA A 129 6.13 5.22 2.60
N ILE A 130 6.23 4.56 3.75
CA ILE A 130 6.45 3.11 3.85
C ILE A 130 5.29 2.34 3.20
N ILE A 131 4.04 2.70 3.52
CA ILE A 131 2.86 2.05 2.96
C ILE A 131 2.79 2.26 1.44
N LEU A 132 2.95 3.50 0.97
CA LEU A 132 2.90 3.83 -0.45
C LEU A 132 4.02 3.14 -1.24
N THR A 133 5.23 3.09 -0.69
CA THR A 133 6.35 2.34 -1.27
C THR A 133 6.03 0.85 -1.35
N GLY A 134 5.43 0.28 -0.31
CA GLY A 134 4.94 -1.08 -0.31
C GLY A 134 3.93 -1.34 -1.44
N LEU A 135 2.96 -0.42 -1.65
CA LEU A 135 1.98 -0.52 -2.73
C LEU A 135 2.61 -0.40 -4.13
N ILE A 136 3.65 0.42 -4.29
CA ILE A 136 4.39 0.52 -5.55
C ILE A 136 5.12 -0.79 -5.87
N ILE A 137 5.76 -1.41 -4.89
CA ILE A 137 6.53 -2.64 -5.07
C ILE A 137 5.61 -3.85 -5.29
N HIS A 138 4.63 -4.06 -4.41
CA HIS A 138 3.77 -5.25 -4.40
C HIS A 138 2.53 -5.10 -5.30
N GLY A 139 2.06 -3.87 -5.55
CA GLY A 139 0.77 -3.60 -6.19
C GLY A 139 -0.41 -3.77 -5.24
N GLY A 140 -1.60 -3.89 -5.80
CA GLY A 140 -2.86 -3.94 -5.04
C GLY A 140 -3.15 -5.24 -4.29
N GLY A 141 -2.32 -6.30 -4.48
CA GLY A 141 -2.53 -7.62 -3.88
C GLY A 141 -3.62 -8.45 -4.59
N LYS A 142 -3.92 -9.64 -4.03
CA LYS A 142 -4.86 -10.59 -4.65
C LYS A 142 -6.31 -10.07 -4.75
N TRP A 143 -6.71 -9.15 -3.87
CA TRP A 143 -8.04 -8.53 -3.85
C TRP A 143 -8.03 -7.15 -4.52
N SER A 144 -7.47 -7.07 -5.72
CA SER A 144 -7.39 -5.85 -6.53
C SER A 144 -7.90 -6.09 -7.95
N ALA A 145 -8.41 -5.04 -8.59
CA ALA A 145 -8.78 -5.09 -10.00
C ALA A 145 -7.57 -5.42 -10.88
N ASP A 146 -6.38 -4.91 -10.55
CA ASP A 146 -5.13 -5.23 -11.25
C ASP A 146 -4.86 -6.73 -11.31
N HIS A 147 -5.14 -7.45 -10.20
CA HIS A 147 -4.95 -8.89 -10.14
C HIS A 147 -5.95 -9.64 -11.01
N LEU A 148 -7.23 -9.25 -10.97
CA LEU A 148 -8.29 -9.85 -11.79
C LEU A 148 -8.03 -9.66 -13.29
N ILE A 149 -7.60 -8.45 -13.69
CA ILE A 149 -7.23 -8.14 -15.07
C ILE A 149 -6.01 -8.95 -15.48
N GLY A 150 -4.98 -9.00 -14.63
CA GLY A 150 -3.76 -9.76 -14.90
C GLY A 150 -3.99 -11.26 -15.04
N GLN A 151 -4.97 -11.85 -14.35
CA GLN A 151 -5.37 -13.24 -14.53
C GLN A 151 -6.04 -13.49 -15.89
N ARG A 152 -6.88 -12.55 -16.35
CA ARG A 152 -7.57 -12.68 -17.66
C ARG A 152 -6.65 -12.51 -18.86
N LEU A 153 -5.55 -11.74 -18.70
CA LEU A 153 -4.59 -11.51 -19.79
C LEU A 153 -3.55 -12.64 -19.94
N LYS A 154 -3.47 -13.57 -18.96
CA LYS A 154 -2.57 -14.74 -19.00
C LYS A 154 -3.19 -15.97 -19.71
N VAL A 155 -4.43 -15.88 -20.20
CA VAL A 155 -5.12 -16.88 -21.03
C VAL A 155 -4.83 -16.58 -22.50
#